data_b303591e7f23980363ead1b6323c1020
#
_entry.id   b303591e7f23980363ead1b6323c1020
#
_cell.length_a   1.000
_cell.length_b   1.000
_cell.length_c   1.000
_cell.angle_alpha   90.00
_cell.angle_beta   90.00
_cell.angle_gamma   90.00
#
_symmetry.space_group_name_H-M   'P 1'
#
loop_
_entity.id
_entity.type
_entity.pdbx_description
1 polymer ?
#
loop_
_entity_poly.entity_id
_entity_poly.type
_entity_poly.pdbx_seq_one_letter_code
_entity_poly.pdbx_strand_id
1 'polypeptide(L)'
;MRLGRTARLAAAALTGGVLAAAAACSGPGGGTSSGSAPPSRTLTPGQDSGAHPEAAWPTYGRDFARSGVAAGAARPGPLTVSWRAHLDGAVYGQPLLVGQLVIAATENDSIYGLDQATGRVIWRRHVGTPVPLSDLPCGNIDPLGITGTPVYNPASGLVYAVAETTGFHHVLVGLSVRDGAVRIERDIPTPDGQPRYDQQRPALAIAAGRVYVAFGGLYGDCGPYRGSVVGIPLNGSGPLISYVVPTPREGAVWGTAGPVTSPDGTMYVSVGNGEETSSHFDDSDSVTALSPELHRTGVFAPTTWADDNAHDLDLGSTQPALLPDGMLLEDGKRGTAYLVDSAHLGGVGGQVAQADVCEAYGGAAVQGTIVYEPCAQGGLAAVDTAGHKIRVRWRGPSQAQGSPVIGGGAVWVTDYQGGTLYELDQTTGATRDSLGLHTTLPHFSSMSMTGSHAFLGTMEGVIAVGGV
;
A
#
# COMPACT_ATOMS: atom_id res chain seq x y z
N MET A 1 20.33 -37.02 16.98
CA MET A 1 19.37 -38.12 17.21
C MET A 1 18.14 -37.76 16.36
N ARG A 2 17.90 -38.49 15.29
CA ARG A 2 16.87 -38.22 14.28
C ARG A 2 15.49 -38.56 14.81
N LEU A 3 14.47 -37.75 14.50
CA LEU A 3 13.09 -38.21 14.38
C LEU A 3 12.33 -37.29 13.42
N GLY A 4 12.10 -37.78 12.21
CA GLY A 4 11.21 -37.21 11.24
C GLY A 4 9.74 -37.50 11.55
N ARG A 5 8.85 -36.59 11.19
CA ARG A 5 7.41 -36.87 11.08
C ARG A 5 6.89 -36.36 9.74
N THR A 6 6.65 -37.32 8.87
CA THR A 6 5.89 -37.17 7.63
C THR A 6 4.40 -37.13 7.95
N ALA A 7 3.71 -36.07 7.55
CA ALA A 7 2.25 -36.00 7.51
C ALA A 7 1.78 -36.31 6.09
N ARG A 8 0.98 -37.37 5.93
CA ARG A 8 0.33 -37.75 4.67
C ARG A 8 -1.02 -37.05 4.59
N LEU A 9 -1.25 -36.29 3.53
CA LEU A 9 -2.57 -35.80 3.14
C LEU A 9 -3.28 -36.86 2.30
N ALA A 10 -4.49 -37.20 2.69
CA ALA A 10 -5.39 -38.11 1.97
C ALA A 10 -6.25 -37.29 1.01
N ALA A 11 -6.23 -37.62 -0.25
CA ALA A 11 -7.13 -37.10 -1.28
C ALA A 11 -8.43 -37.90 -1.28
N ALA A 12 -9.57 -37.21 -1.21
CA ALA A 12 -10.89 -37.78 -1.45
C ALA A 12 -11.39 -37.26 -2.80
N ALA A 13 -11.52 -38.17 -3.75
CA ALA A 13 -12.16 -37.92 -5.03
C ALA A 13 -13.67 -38.18 -4.90
N LEU A 14 -14.50 -37.27 -5.34
CA LEU A 14 -15.93 -37.47 -5.56
C LEU A 14 -16.24 -37.22 -7.03
N THR A 15 -16.57 -38.30 -7.71
CA THR A 15 -17.16 -38.38 -9.05
C THR A 15 -18.67 -38.22 -8.96
N GLY A 16 -19.25 -37.37 -9.78
CA GLY A 16 -20.71 -37.23 -9.92
C GLY A 16 -21.10 -36.64 -11.26
N GLY A 17 -21.73 -37.36 -12.02
CA GLY A 17 -22.26 -37.63 -13.30
C GLY A 17 -22.98 -36.48 -14.01
N VAL A 18 -22.81 -36.53 -15.32
CA VAL A 18 -23.46 -35.75 -16.36
C VAL A 18 -24.87 -36.30 -16.58
N LEU A 19 -25.85 -35.40 -16.68
CA LEU A 19 -27.11 -35.69 -17.37
C LEU A 19 -27.48 -34.46 -18.23
N ALA A 20 -27.42 -34.69 -19.53
CA ALA A 20 -27.93 -33.79 -20.55
C ALA A 20 -29.44 -34.03 -20.73
N ALA A 21 -30.20 -32.95 -20.88
CA ALA A 21 -31.55 -33.01 -21.46
C ALA A 21 -31.72 -31.81 -22.41
N ALA A 22 -31.80 -32.12 -23.68
CA ALA A 22 -32.21 -31.21 -24.74
C ALA A 22 -33.74 -31.21 -24.84
N ALA A 23 -34.34 -30.02 -24.93
CA ALA A 23 -35.69 -29.87 -25.47
C ALA A 23 -35.77 -28.60 -26.30
N ALA A 24 -35.95 -28.76 -27.57
CA ALA A 24 -36.27 -27.69 -28.50
C ALA A 24 -37.81 -27.50 -28.51
N CYS A 25 -38.27 -26.24 -28.58
CA CYS A 25 -39.53 -25.86 -29.14
C CYS A 25 -39.50 -24.46 -29.74
N SER A 26 -39.95 -24.40 -30.96
CA SER A 26 -39.97 -23.30 -31.94
C SER A 26 -41.12 -22.28 -31.69
N GLY A 27 -40.83 -21.04 -31.86
CA GLY A 27 -41.42 -19.80 -32.39
C GLY A 27 -42.94 -19.57 -32.34
N PRO A 28 -43.45 -18.45 -32.89
CA PRO A 28 -42.90 -17.12 -33.15
C PRO A 28 -43.79 -15.98 -32.55
N GLY A 29 -43.32 -14.75 -32.59
CA GLY A 29 -44.22 -13.61 -32.36
C GLY A 29 -43.45 -12.34 -32.03
N GLY A 30 -43.44 -11.42 -32.98
CA GLY A 30 -42.74 -10.15 -32.90
C GLY A 30 -43.35 -9.15 -31.91
N GLY A 31 -42.51 -8.28 -31.47
CA GLY A 31 -42.84 -7.14 -30.65
C GLY A 31 -41.61 -6.26 -30.49
N THR A 32 -41.39 -5.33 -31.43
CA THR A 32 -40.41 -4.26 -31.30
C THR A 32 -40.84 -3.26 -30.25
N SER A 33 -40.25 -3.32 -29.08
CA SER A 33 -40.28 -2.21 -28.12
C SER A 33 -38.89 -1.56 -28.09
N SER A 34 -38.81 -0.41 -28.75
CA SER A 34 -37.67 0.51 -28.66
C SER A 34 -37.57 1.04 -27.24
N GLY A 35 -36.77 0.40 -26.41
CA GLY A 35 -36.36 0.88 -25.11
C GLY A 35 -35.34 2.01 -25.32
N SER A 36 -35.78 3.25 -25.14
CA SER A 36 -34.91 4.44 -25.11
C SER A 36 -33.90 4.27 -23.97
N ALA A 37 -32.61 4.30 -24.30
CA ALA A 37 -31.54 4.41 -23.32
C ALA A 37 -31.72 5.71 -22.53
N PRO A 38 -31.46 5.73 -21.21
CA PRO A 38 -31.51 6.97 -20.45
C PRO A 38 -30.46 7.96 -20.99
N PRO A 39 -30.78 9.27 -21.02
CA PRO A 39 -29.89 10.26 -21.59
C PRO A 39 -28.56 10.30 -20.82
N SER A 40 -27.47 10.11 -21.52
CA SER A 40 -26.13 10.47 -21.04
C SER A 40 -26.16 11.94 -20.62
N ARG A 41 -26.02 12.21 -19.35
CA ARG A 41 -25.79 13.56 -18.85
C ARG A 41 -24.43 14.01 -19.38
N THR A 42 -24.43 14.75 -20.46
CA THR A 42 -23.30 15.57 -20.90
C THR A 42 -23.05 16.57 -19.78
N LEU A 43 -21.90 16.44 -19.10
CA LEU A 43 -21.44 17.49 -18.21
C LEU A 43 -21.27 18.75 -19.06
N THR A 44 -22.03 19.79 -18.75
CA THR A 44 -21.86 21.11 -19.37
C THR A 44 -20.40 21.52 -19.16
N PRO A 45 -19.66 22.00 -20.17
CA PRO A 45 -18.32 22.52 -19.98
C PRO A 45 -18.45 23.79 -19.13
N GLY A 46 -18.25 23.65 -17.82
CA GLY A 46 -18.00 24.81 -16.96
C GLY A 46 -16.67 25.40 -17.40
N GLN A 47 -16.63 26.74 -17.46
CA GLN A 47 -15.50 27.56 -17.85
C GLN A 47 -14.19 26.98 -17.32
N ASP A 48 -13.30 26.67 -18.22
CA ASP A 48 -12.00 26.07 -18.03
C ASP A 48 -11.06 27.07 -17.32
N SER A 49 -11.15 27.15 -16.00
CA SER A 49 -10.03 27.61 -15.20
C SER A 49 -9.08 26.39 -15.19
N GLY A 50 -7.96 26.45 -15.87
CA GLY A 50 -7.04 25.32 -16.11
C GLY A 50 -6.44 24.64 -14.86
N ALA A 51 -7.06 24.80 -13.68
CA ALA A 51 -6.68 24.17 -12.44
C ALA A 51 -7.21 22.72 -12.38
N HIS A 52 -6.32 21.79 -12.05
CA HIS A 52 -6.69 20.41 -11.76
C HIS A 52 -7.35 20.29 -10.38
N PRO A 53 -8.18 19.23 -10.12
CA PRO A 53 -8.81 19.05 -8.81
C PRO A 53 -7.80 19.00 -7.69
N GLU A 54 -8.09 19.66 -6.57
CA GLU A 54 -7.34 19.47 -5.34
C GLU A 54 -7.57 18.07 -4.78
N ALA A 55 -6.58 17.50 -4.10
CA ALA A 55 -6.65 16.19 -3.49
C ALA A 55 -6.59 16.30 -1.97
N ALA A 56 -7.59 15.72 -1.31
CA ALA A 56 -7.56 15.54 0.14
C ALA A 56 -6.60 14.40 0.54
N TRP A 57 -6.43 13.41 -0.35
CA TRP A 57 -5.58 12.23 -0.13
C TRP A 57 -4.89 11.83 -1.43
N PRO A 58 -3.79 12.50 -1.83
CA PRO A 58 -3.14 12.29 -3.14
C PRO A 58 -2.23 11.08 -3.22
N THR A 59 -1.87 10.47 -2.09
CA THR A 59 -0.92 9.36 -1.98
C THR A 59 -1.17 8.58 -0.69
N TYR A 60 -0.52 7.43 -0.51
CA TYR A 60 -0.56 6.68 0.75
C TYR A 60 -0.16 7.57 1.94
N GLY A 61 -0.88 7.42 3.06
CA GLY A 61 -0.64 8.22 4.26
C GLY A 61 -0.86 9.72 4.05
N ARG A 62 -1.58 10.12 2.98
CA ARG A 62 -2.00 11.48 2.64
C ARG A 62 -0.89 12.37 2.05
N ASP A 63 0.32 12.28 2.50
CA ASP A 63 1.47 13.09 2.06
C ASP A 63 2.72 12.24 1.86
N PHE A 64 3.77 12.82 1.31
CA PHE A 64 4.99 12.06 1.02
C PHE A 64 5.83 11.74 2.26
N ALA A 65 5.58 12.40 3.40
CA ALA A 65 6.12 12.00 4.69
C ALA A 65 5.33 10.83 5.33
N ARG A 66 4.23 10.42 4.71
CA ARG A 66 3.34 9.32 5.17
C ARG A 66 2.76 9.58 6.56
N SER A 67 2.41 10.84 6.84
CA SER A 67 1.95 11.23 8.18
C SER A 67 0.67 10.52 8.64
N GLY A 68 -0.19 10.12 7.71
CA GLY A 68 -1.47 9.48 8.01
C GLY A 68 -2.49 10.40 8.69
N VAL A 69 -2.28 11.72 8.65
CA VAL A 69 -3.13 12.70 9.35
C VAL A 69 -4.18 13.29 8.40
N ALA A 70 -5.45 13.03 8.65
CA ALA A 70 -6.59 13.65 7.98
C ALA A 70 -6.83 15.07 8.49
N ALA A 71 -6.16 16.07 7.90
CA ALA A 71 -6.38 17.45 8.27
C ALA A 71 -7.83 17.87 7.95
N GLY A 72 -8.52 18.48 8.90
CA GLY A 72 -9.90 18.94 8.71
C GLY A 72 -10.95 17.81 8.76
N ALA A 73 -10.59 16.60 9.20
CA ALA A 73 -11.57 15.57 9.51
C ALA A 73 -12.59 16.07 10.55
N ALA A 74 -13.84 15.73 10.35
CA ALA A 74 -14.91 16.10 11.27
C ALA A 74 -14.75 15.36 12.62
N ARG A 75 -15.42 15.86 13.66
CA ARG A 75 -15.53 15.09 14.90
C ARG A 75 -16.34 13.82 14.64
N PRO A 76 -15.91 12.66 15.12
CA PRO A 76 -16.62 11.41 14.93
C PRO A 76 -18.08 11.45 15.39
N GLY A 77 -18.92 10.73 14.67
CA GLY A 77 -20.33 10.48 14.96
C GLY A 77 -20.62 8.99 14.94
N PRO A 78 -21.88 8.56 14.93
CA PRO A 78 -22.22 7.14 14.83
C PRO A 78 -21.70 6.53 13.53
N LEU A 79 -20.91 5.48 13.62
CA LEU A 79 -20.31 4.81 12.48
C LEU A 79 -21.36 4.05 11.67
N THR A 80 -21.39 4.30 10.37
CA THR A 80 -22.29 3.61 9.44
C THR A 80 -21.63 3.35 8.10
N VAL A 81 -21.95 2.23 7.45
CA VAL A 81 -21.57 2.02 6.06
C VAL A 81 -22.42 2.92 5.17
N SER A 82 -21.77 3.88 4.49
CA SER A 82 -22.45 4.82 3.58
C SER A 82 -22.76 4.15 2.23
N TRP A 83 -21.78 3.44 1.66
CA TRP A 83 -21.95 2.70 0.41
C TRP A 83 -20.88 1.62 0.25
N ARG A 84 -21.14 0.69 -0.68
CA ARG A 84 -20.20 -0.32 -1.17
C ARG A 84 -20.15 -0.26 -2.68
N ALA A 85 -18.95 -0.31 -3.25
CA ALA A 85 -18.73 -0.44 -4.69
C ALA A 85 -18.03 -1.77 -4.94
N HIS A 86 -18.74 -2.72 -5.55
CA HIS A 86 -18.13 -3.95 -6.05
C HIS A 86 -17.40 -3.65 -7.35
N LEU A 87 -16.10 -3.96 -7.38
CA LEU A 87 -15.24 -3.77 -8.52
C LEU A 87 -14.85 -5.12 -9.13
N ASP A 88 -14.01 -5.10 -10.16
CA ASP A 88 -13.62 -6.33 -10.86
C ASP A 88 -12.49 -7.12 -10.18
N GLY A 89 -11.98 -6.65 -9.04
CA GLY A 89 -10.93 -7.31 -8.29
C GLY A 89 -10.67 -6.68 -6.93
N ALA A 90 -9.78 -7.29 -6.17
CA ALA A 90 -9.35 -6.81 -4.87
C ALA A 90 -8.63 -5.45 -4.99
N VAL A 91 -8.81 -4.59 -4.00
CA VAL A 91 -8.15 -3.28 -3.87
C VAL A 91 -7.21 -3.34 -2.67
N TYR A 92 -5.93 -3.64 -2.92
CA TYR A 92 -4.89 -3.68 -1.89
C TYR A 92 -4.38 -2.28 -1.56
N GLY A 93 -4.22 -1.45 -2.57
CA GLY A 93 -3.77 -0.06 -2.41
C GLY A 93 -4.76 0.80 -1.64
N GLN A 94 -4.25 1.79 -0.90
CA GLN A 94 -5.10 2.78 -0.24
C GLN A 94 -5.85 3.62 -1.29
N PRO A 95 -7.19 3.76 -1.23
CA PRO A 95 -7.93 4.61 -2.16
C PRO A 95 -7.48 6.07 -2.07
N LEU A 96 -7.32 6.76 -3.20
CA LEU A 96 -7.00 8.20 -3.20
C LEU A 96 -8.29 9.04 -3.24
N LEU A 97 -8.22 10.27 -2.69
CA LEU A 97 -9.34 11.23 -2.73
C LEU A 97 -8.92 12.47 -3.51
N VAL A 98 -9.50 12.62 -4.70
CA VAL A 98 -9.17 13.71 -5.63
C VAL A 98 -10.44 14.42 -6.10
N GLY A 99 -10.63 15.66 -5.66
CA GLY A 99 -11.89 16.39 -5.90
C GLY A 99 -13.08 15.64 -5.29
N GLN A 100 -14.03 15.25 -6.14
CA GLN A 100 -15.21 14.46 -5.75
C GLN A 100 -15.06 12.95 -6.10
N LEU A 101 -13.85 12.52 -6.39
CA LEU A 101 -13.57 11.12 -6.78
C LEU A 101 -12.82 10.37 -5.70
N VAL A 102 -13.20 9.12 -5.55
CA VAL A 102 -12.38 8.06 -4.94
C VAL A 102 -11.70 7.31 -6.08
N ILE A 103 -10.37 7.29 -6.08
CA ILE A 103 -9.59 6.56 -7.07
C ILE A 103 -9.15 5.24 -6.44
N ALA A 104 -9.49 4.14 -7.08
CA ALA A 104 -9.11 2.80 -6.64
C ALA A 104 -8.52 2.00 -7.80
N ALA A 105 -7.50 1.20 -7.51
CA ALA A 105 -6.89 0.29 -8.46
C ALA A 105 -7.06 -1.16 -7.98
N THR A 106 -7.30 -2.08 -8.92
CA THR A 106 -7.59 -3.47 -8.60
C THR A 106 -6.50 -4.42 -9.08
N GLU A 107 -6.44 -5.59 -8.48
CA GLU A 107 -5.58 -6.69 -8.94
C GLU A 107 -5.98 -7.23 -10.33
N ASN A 108 -7.10 -6.79 -10.88
CA ASN A 108 -7.47 -7.06 -12.30
C ASN A 108 -6.98 -5.95 -13.26
N ASP A 109 -5.91 -5.21 -12.91
CA ASP A 109 -5.35 -4.13 -13.75
C ASP A 109 -6.39 -3.10 -14.18
N SER A 110 -7.36 -2.81 -13.31
CA SER A 110 -8.34 -1.76 -13.55
C SER A 110 -8.20 -0.61 -12.58
N ILE A 111 -8.32 0.61 -13.08
CA ILE A 111 -8.34 1.82 -12.28
C ILE A 111 -9.71 2.46 -12.42
N TYR A 112 -10.29 2.84 -11.29
CA TYR A 112 -11.64 3.40 -11.19
C TYR A 112 -11.60 4.81 -10.63
N GLY A 113 -12.43 5.69 -11.16
CA GLY A 113 -12.89 6.90 -10.52
C GLY A 113 -14.32 6.71 -10.07
N LEU A 114 -14.54 6.67 -8.75
CA LEU A 114 -15.85 6.51 -8.14
C LEU A 114 -16.35 7.84 -7.62
N ASP A 115 -17.64 8.12 -7.72
CA ASP A 115 -18.27 9.26 -7.06
C ASP A 115 -18.15 9.09 -5.53
N GLN A 116 -17.56 10.08 -4.88
CA GLN A 116 -17.23 10.02 -3.45
C GLN A 116 -18.46 9.89 -2.55
N ALA A 117 -19.59 10.47 -2.96
CA ALA A 117 -20.81 10.46 -2.16
C ALA A 117 -21.63 9.18 -2.30
N THR A 118 -21.53 8.49 -3.45
CA THR A 118 -22.44 7.38 -3.80
C THR A 118 -21.75 6.07 -4.14
N GLY A 119 -20.42 6.07 -4.34
CA GLY A 119 -19.68 4.91 -4.80
C GLY A 119 -19.92 4.52 -6.26
N ARG A 120 -20.73 5.32 -7.00
CA ARG A 120 -21.04 5.05 -8.41
C ARG A 120 -19.79 5.22 -9.27
N VAL A 121 -19.51 4.27 -10.17
CA VAL A 121 -18.44 4.36 -11.15
C VAL A 121 -18.71 5.54 -12.10
N ILE A 122 -17.80 6.51 -12.10
CA ILE A 122 -17.77 7.65 -13.05
C ILE A 122 -16.99 7.27 -14.30
N TRP A 123 -15.83 6.64 -14.10
CA TRP A 123 -15.02 6.07 -15.18
C TRP A 123 -14.27 4.83 -14.70
N ARG A 124 -13.96 3.96 -15.63
CA ARG A 124 -13.09 2.79 -15.46
C ARG A 124 -12.09 2.71 -16.59
N ARG A 125 -10.88 2.34 -16.26
CA ARG A 125 -9.84 2.02 -17.27
C ARG A 125 -9.18 0.70 -16.90
N HIS A 126 -9.24 -0.25 -17.83
CA HIS A 126 -8.48 -1.49 -17.77
C HIS A 126 -7.16 -1.24 -18.54
N VAL A 127 -6.01 -1.54 -17.91
CA VAL A 127 -4.69 -1.12 -18.43
C VAL A 127 -3.76 -2.29 -18.72
N GLY A 128 -4.13 -3.52 -18.41
CA GLY A 128 -3.32 -4.71 -18.67
C GLY A 128 -4.09 -5.99 -18.39
N THR A 129 -3.49 -7.12 -18.69
CA THR A 129 -3.99 -8.44 -18.26
C THR A 129 -3.11 -8.90 -17.11
N PRO A 130 -3.64 -9.02 -15.89
CA PRO A 130 -2.85 -9.34 -14.72
C PRO A 130 -2.26 -10.76 -14.79
N VAL A 131 -1.24 -11.03 -14.00
CA VAL A 131 -0.56 -12.33 -13.99
C VAL A 131 -1.35 -13.31 -13.12
N PRO A 132 -1.84 -14.44 -13.67
CA PRO A 132 -2.44 -15.49 -12.84
C PRO A 132 -1.41 -16.07 -11.86
N LEU A 133 -1.83 -16.36 -10.63
CA LEU A 133 -0.95 -16.97 -9.61
C LEU A 133 -0.30 -18.28 -10.11
N SER A 134 -1.01 -19.04 -10.97
CA SER A 134 -0.47 -20.27 -11.58
C SER A 134 0.76 -20.07 -12.45
N ASP A 135 1.00 -18.87 -12.97
CA ASP A 135 2.12 -18.52 -13.83
C ASP A 135 3.32 -17.97 -13.02
N LEU A 136 3.05 -17.56 -11.77
CA LEU A 136 4.06 -17.07 -10.86
C LEU A 136 4.84 -18.23 -10.22
N PRO A 137 6.14 -18.05 -9.93
CA PRO A 137 6.95 -19.08 -9.29
C PRO A 137 6.61 -19.27 -7.79
N CYS A 138 6.08 -18.26 -7.15
CA CYS A 138 5.51 -18.22 -5.80
C CYS A 138 4.57 -17.01 -5.70
N GLY A 139 4.07 -16.66 -4.51
CA GLY A 139 3.14 -15.56 -4.32
C GLY A 139 1.85 -15.99 -3.62
N ASN A 140 1.00 -15.04 -3.29
CA ASN A 140 -0.28 -15.27 -2.58
C ASN A 140 -1.42 -14.35 -3.05
N ILE A 141 -1.23 -13.62 -4.15
CA ILE A 141 -2.26 -12.76 -4.76
C ILE A 141 -2.66 -13.37 -6.10
N ASP A 142 -3.97 -13.51 -6.34
CA ASP A 142 -4.52 -14.13 -7.57
C ASP A 142 -5.75 -13.36 -8.08
N PRO A 143 -5.67 -12.79 -9.29
CA PRO A 143 -4.45 -12.54 -10.07
C PRO A 143 -3.60 -11.43 -9.45
N LEU A 144 -2.33 -11.32 -9.87
CA LEU A 144 -1.42 -10.24 -9.49
C LEU A 144 -1.47 -9.13 -10.55
N GLY A 145 -1.88 -7.95 -10.15
CA GLY A 145 -2.03 -6.78 -11.01
C GLY A 145 -1.56 -5.50 -10.34
N ILE A 146 -2.47 -4.55 -10.04
CA ILE A 146 -2.09 -3.29 -9.37
C ILE A 146 -2.22 -3.44 -7.86
N THR A 147 -1.15 -3.83 -7.18
CA THR A 147 -1.10 -3.99 -5.72
C THR A 147 -0.74 -2.68 -5.02
N GLY A 148 0.23 -1.94 -5.55
CA GLY A 148 0.73 -0.70 -4.94
C GLY A 148 -0.28 0.44 -4.97
N THR A 149 -0.28 1.27 -3.91
CA THR A 149 -1.12 2.47 -3.88
C THR A 149 -0.69 3.45 -4.96
N PRO A 150 -1.62 3.91 -5.83
CA PRO A 150 -1.36 4.94 -6.83
C PRO A 150 -0.94 6.28 -6.21
N VAL A 151 -0.48 7.21 -7.05
CA VAL A 151 -0.16 8.58 -6.64
C VAL A 151 -0.76 9.58 -7.61
N TYR A 152 -1.33 10.66 -7.07
CA TYR A 152 -1.88 11.77 -7.86
C TYR A 152 -0.91 12.94 -7.92
N ASN A 153 -0.71 13.49 -9.11
CA ASN A 153 0.04 14.71 -9.33
C ASN A 153 -0.91 15.88 -9.67
N PRO A 154 -1.14 16.84 -8.74
CA PRO A 154 -2.04 17.95 -8.99
C PRO A 154 -1.54 18.90 -10.10
N ALA A 155 -0.24 18.97 -10.36
CA ALA A 155 0.30 19.83 -11.41
C ALA A 155 -0.06 19.35 -12.82
N SER A 156 -0.18 18.03 -13.02
CA SER A 156 -0.54 17.43 -14.32
C SER A 156 -1.98 16.93 -14.38
N GLY A 157 -2.66 16.79 -13.23
CA GLY A 157 -3.97 16.14 -13.13
C GLY A 157 -3.96 14.66 -13.44
N LEU A 158 -2.80 14.02 -13.34
CA LEU A 158 -2.63 12.59 -13.62
C LEU A 158 -2.55 11.78 -12.33
N VAL A 159 -3.19 10.61 -12.36
CA VAL A 159 -2.98 9.53 -11.40
C VAL A 159 -2.03 8.52 -12.02
N TYR A 160 -0.97 8.17 -11.31
CA TYR A 160 0.00 7.15 -11.72
C TYR A 160 -0.23 5.88 -10.94
N ALA A 161 -0.14 4.74 -11.63
CA ALA A 161 -0.17 3.39 -11.06
C ALA A 161 0.82 2.50 -11.81
N VAL A 162 1.22 1.39 -11.21
CA VAL A 162 2.01 0.35 -11.88
C VAL A 162 1.18 -0.91 -11.95
N ALA A 163 0.99 -1.44 -13.16
CA ALA A 163 0.30 -2.70 -13.42
C ALA A 163 1.34 -3.82 -13.64
N GLU A 164 1.14 -4.96 -12.98
CA GLU A 164 1.89 -6.18 -13.26
C GLU A 164 1.09 -7.03 -14.24
N THR A 165 1.61 -7.18 -15.46
CA THR A 165 0.86 -7.79 -16.56
C THR A 165 1.49 -9.10 -17.03
N THR A 166 0.68 -9.92 -17.75
CA THR A 166 1.15 -11.17 -18.34
C THR A 166 2.44 -10.98 -19.11
N GLY A 167 3.38 -11.94 -18.97
CA GLY A 167 4.75 -11.82 -19.45
C GLY A 167 5.69 -11.18 -18.44
N PHE A 168 5.20 -10.90 -17.21
CA PHE A 168 5.96 -10.30 -16.10
C PHE A 168 6.45 -8.88 -16.42
N HIS A 169 5.58 -8.09 -17.07
CA HIS A 169 5.86 -6.68 -17.33
C HIS A 169 5.32 -5.82 -16.20
N HIS A 170 6.11 -4.83 -15.78
CA HIS A 170 5.69 -3.79 -14.87
C HIS A 170 5.45 -2.51 -15.69
N VAL A 171 4.20 -2.08 -15.80
CA VAL A 171 3.83 -0.96 -16.67
C VAL A 171 3.36 0.23 -15.86
N LEU A 172 4.13 1.33 -15.87
CA LEU A 172 3.66 2.61 -15.36
C LEU A 172 2.61 3.18 -16.28
N VAL A 173 1.43 3.43 -15.74
CA VAL A 173 0.37 4.17 -16.43
C VAL A 173 0.10 5.50 -15.74
N GLY A 174 -0.16 6.55 -16.53
CA GLY A 174 -0.60 7.86 -16.06
C GLY A 174 -1.95 8.18 -16.67
N LEU A 175 -3.00 8.29 -15.84
CA LEU A 175 -4.38 8.51 -16.28
C LEU A 175 -4.86 9.90 -15.87
N SER A 176 -5.57 10.56 -16.78
CA SER A 176 -6.31 11.78 -16.45
C SER A 176 -7.37 11.47 -15.39
N VAL A 177 -7.30 12.14 -14.25
CA VAL A 177 -8.26 11.96 -13.15
C VAL A 177 -9.69 12.30 -13.56
N ARG A 178 -9.87 13.17 -14.59
CA ARG A 178 -11.18 13.64 -15.03
C ARG A 178 -12.00 12.58 -15.75
N ASP A 179 -11.36 11.77 -16.58
CA ASP A 179 -12.01 10.86 -17.51
C ASP A 179 -11.38 9.45 -17.63
N GLY A 180 -10.32 9.17 -16.86
CA GLY A 180 -9.59 7.92 -16.90
C GLY A 180 -8.82 7.70 -18.21
N ALA A 181 -8.65 8.71 -19.06
CA ALA A 181 -7.90 8.56 -20.31
C ALA A 181 -6.41 8.35 -20.01
N VAL A 182 -5.83 7.27 -20.57
CA VAL A 182 -4.40 6.99 -20.49
C VAL A 182 -3.63 8.08 -21.24
N ARG A 183 -2.71 8.72 -20.57
CA ARG A 183 -1.81 9.77 -21.11
C ARG A 183 -0.37 9.31 -21.14
N ILE A 184 -0.02 8.38 -20.25
CA ILE A 184 1.32 7.82 -20.13
C ILE A 184 1.15 6.31 -20.00
N GLU A 185 1.96 5.59 -20.74
CA GLU A 185 2.12 4.15 -20.63
C GLU A 185 3.59 3.85 -20.89
N ARG A 186 4.24 3.19 -19.96
CA ARG A 186 5.68 2.92 -20.05
C ARG A 186 6.03 1.63 -19.32
N ASP A 187 6.66 0.71 -20.02
CA ASP A 187 7.29 -0.46 -19.45
C ASP A 187 8.46 -0.07 -18.56
N ILE A 188 8.54 -0.64 -17.37
CA ILE A 188 9.59 -0.43 -16.38
C ILE A 188 10.36 -1.73 -16.25
N PRO A 189 11.52 -1.85 -16.90
CA PRO A 189 12.38 -3.01 -16.65
C PRO A 189 12.85 -2.98 -15.18
N THR A 190 12.76 -4.11 -14.48
CA THR A 190 13.33 -4.23 -13.15
C THR A 190 14.85 -4.17 -13.23
N PRO A 191 15.52 -3.38 -12.38
CA PRO A 191 16.95 -3.11 -12.53
C PRO A 191 17.87 -4.32 -12.36
N ASP A 192 17.41 -5.33 -11.64
CA ASP A 192 18.11 -6.59 -11.44
C ASP A 192 17.92 -7.59 -12.61
N GLY A 193 17.00 -7.29 -13.53
CA GLY A 193 16.69 -8.14 -14.69
C GLY A 193 15.88 -9.39 -14.35
N GLN A 194 15.15 -9.40 -13.23
CA GLN A 194 14.41 -10.56 -12.73
C GLN A 194 12.89 -10.33 -12.62
N PRO A 195 12.21 -9.73 -13.63
CA PRO A 195 10.83 -9.25 -13.49
C PRO A 195 9.82 -10.33 -13.10
N ARG A 196 10.14 -11.61 -13.31
CA ARG A 196 9.28 -12.74 -12.93
C ARG A 196 9.22 -12.97 -11.42
N TYR A 197 10.19 -12.47 -10.68
CA TYR A 197 10.33 -12.65 -9.23
C TYR A 197 10.06 -11.37 -8.46
N ASP A 198 10.05 -10.23 -9.18
CA ASP A 198 9.81 -8.93 -8.59
C ASP A 198 8.32 -8.64 -8.45
N GLN A 199 7.93 -7.98 -7.36
CA GLN A 199 6.58 -7.48 -7.13
C GLN A 199 6.61 -5.97 -6.81
N GLN A 200 5.70 -5.22 -7.45
CA GLN A 200 5.47 -3.83 -7.13
C GLN A 200 4.34 -3.71 -6.10
N ARG A 201 4.66 -3.75 -4.82
CA ARG A 201 3.70 -3.64 -3.72
C ARG A 201 3.68 -2.28 -3.04
N PRO A 202 4.82 -1.57 -2.88
CA PRO A 202 4.87 -0.29 -2.19
C PRO A 202 4.06 0.80 -2.88
N ALA A 203 3.56 1.75 -2.10
CA ALA A 203 2.95 2.95 -2.64
C ALA A 203 3.95 3.76 -3.47
N LEU A 204 3.45 4.38 -4.54
CA LEU A 204 4.26 5.27 -5.38
C LEU A 204 4.56 6.58 -4.65
N ALA A 205 5.69 7.20 -4.99
CA ALA A 205 6.03 8.55 -4.53
C ALA A 205 6.33 9.47 -5.73
N ILE A 206 6.14 10.78 -5.53
CA ILE A 206 6.54 11.80 -6.50
C ILE A 206 7.51 12.77 -5.83
N ALA A 207 8.67 12.96 -6.42
CA ALA A 207 9.63 13.99 -6.04
C ALA A 207 10.46 14.38 -7.27
N ALA A 208 11.07 15.57 -7.27
CA ALA A 208 12.03 16.03 -8.27
C ALA A 208 11.64 15.75 -9.73
N GLY A 209 10.34 15.87 -10.07
CA GLY A 209 9.83 15.65 -11.43
C GLY A 209 9.77 14.19 -11.88
N ARG A 210 9.79 13.24 -10.95
CA ARG A 210 9.73 11.80 -11.20
C ARG A 210 8.68 11.09 -10.36
N VAL A 211 8.19 9.97 -10.88
CA VAL A 211 7.50 8.93 -10.08
C VAL A 211 8.57 7.93 -9.64
N TYR A 212 8.56 7.58 -8.36
CA TYR A 212 9.43 6.56 -7.78
C TYR A 212 8.63 5.32 -7.48
N VAL A 213 9.14 4.19 -7.96
CA VAL A 213 8.55 2.86 -7.89
C VAL A 213 9.54 1.95 -7.19
N ALA A 214 9.14 1.36 -6.08
CA ALA A 214 9.97 0.41 -5.35
C ALA A 214 9.51 -1.03 -5.65
N PHE A 215 10.46 -1.94 -5.66
CA PHE A 215 10.24 -3.36 -5.93
C PHE A 215 10.81 -4.21 -4.81
N GLY A 216 10.11 -5.29 -4.51
CA GLY A 216 10.55 -6.40 -3.67
C GLY A 216 10.29 -7.72 -4.36
N GLY A 217 10.40 -8.83 -3.61
CA GLY A 217 10.06 -10.15 -4.10
C GLY A 217 8.58 -10.49 -3.98
N LEU A 218 8.18 -11.55 -4.67
CA LEU A 218 6.92 -12.22 -4.46
C LEU A 218 6.88 -12.85 -3.06
N TYR A 219 5.70 -12.98 -2.46
CA TYR A 219 5.55 -13.68 -1.19
C TYR A 219 6.15 -15.10 -1.26
N GLY A 220 7.05 -15.41 -0.33
CA GLY A 220 7.81 -16.65 -0.28
C GLY A 220 9.22 -16.55 -0.86
N ASP A 221 9.69 -15.35 -1.23
CA ASP A 221 11.09 -15.00 -1.57
C ASP A 221 11.79 -15.96 -2.54
N CYS A 222 11.02 -16.41 -3.54
CA CYS A 222 11.57 -17.31 -4.55
C CYS A 222 12.40 -16.57 -5.61
N GLY A 223 13.44 -17.22 -6.08
CA GLY A 223 14.28 -16.73 -7.17
C GLY A 223 15.33 -15.70 -6.76
N PRO A 224 16.11 -15.21 -7.73
CA PRO A 224 17.28 -14.37 -7.48
C PRO A 224 16.97 -12.87 -7.56
N TYR A 225 15.79 -12.41 -7.12
CA TYR A 225 15.44 -10.99 -7.13
C TYR A 225 16.30 -10.17 -6.16
N ARG A 226 16.37 -8.86 -6.39
CA ARG A 226 16.94 -7.89 -5.47
C ARG A 226 16.05 -6.67 -5.36
N GLY A 227 15.82 -6.23 -4.12
CA GLY A 227 15.08 -5.01 -3.86
C GLY A 227 15.65 -3.82 -4.62
N SER A 228 14.77 -2.96 -5.14
CA SER A 228 15.19 -1.82 -5.95
C SER A 228 14.20 -0.66 -5.91
N VAL A 229 14.66 0.51 -6.33
CA VAL A 229 13.83 1.70 -6.56
C VAL A 229 14.14 2.24 -7.95
N VAL A 230 13.10 2.54 -8.73
CA VAL A 230 13.22 3.13 -10.07
C VAL A 230 12.57 4.51 -10.10
N GLY A 231 13.25 5.51 -10.65
CA GLY A 231 12.73 6.85 -10.86
C GLY A 231 12.41 7.12 -12.32
N ILE A 232 11.14 7.39 -12.63
CA ILE A 232 10.61 7.59 -13.97
C ILE A 232 10.20 9.05 -14.13
N PRO A 233 10.63 9.78 -15.19
CA PRO A 233 10.15 11.14 -15.43
C PRO A 233 8.62 11.21 -15.53
N LEU A 234 8.00 12.24 -14.91
CA LEU A 234 6.53 12.42 -14.86
C LEU A 234 5.85 12.46 -16.23
N ASN A 235 6.58 12.82 -17.28
CA ASN A 235 6.06 12.80 -18.66
C ASN A 235 6.13 11.41 -19.32
N GLY A 236 6.59 10.38 -18.60
CA GLY A 236 6.75 9.03 -19.12
C GLY A 236 7.91 8.82 -20.07
N SER A 237 8.70 9.85 -20.40
CA SER A 237 9.78 9.79 -21.41
C SER A 237 11.14 10.18 -20.81
N GLY A 238 12.22 9.79 -21.51
CA GLY A 238 13.59 10.07 -21.06
C GLY A 238 14.21 8.93 -20.22
N PRO A 239 15.41 9.13 -19.67
CA PRO A 239 16.15 8.07 -18.98
C PRO A 239 15.53 7.73 -17.63
N LEU A 240 15.52 6.42 -17.34
CA LEU A 240 15.27 5.91 -15.99
C LEU A 240 16.52 6.09 -15.14
N ILE A 241 16.32 6.23 -13.84
CA ILE A 241 17.35 6.13 -12.83
C ILE A 241 16.96 5.00 -11.89
N SER A 242 17.93 4.36 -11.24
CA SER A 242 17.62 3.25 -10.32
C SER A 242 18.66 3.14 -9.20
N TYR A 243 18.18 2.63 -8.08
CA TYR A 243 18.97 2.07 -7.00
C TYR A 243 18.63 0.58 -6.88
N VAL A 244 19.63 -0.25 -6.68
CA VAL A 244 19.47 -1.68 -6.38
C VAL A 244 20.19 -1.95 -5.07
N VAL A 245 19.51 -2.64 -4.15
CA VAL A 245 20.14 -3.07 -2.90
C VAL A 245 21.35 -3.96 -3.22
N PRO A 246 22.53 -3.68 -2.66
CA PRO A 246 23.78 -4.36 -3.06
C PRO A 246 23.90 -5.79 -2.49
N THR A 247 22.84 -6.33 -1.89
CA THR A 247 22.79 -7.74 -1.47
C THR A 247 22.94 -8.69 -2.67
N PRO A 248 23.47 -9.92 -2.49
CA PRO A 248 23.49 -10.92 -3.56
C PRO A 248 22.08 -11.31 -4.04
N ARG A 249 21.09 -11.38 -3.14
CA ARG A 249 19.70 -11.76 -3.37
C ARG A 249 18.79 -11.14 -2.29
N GLU A 250 17.51 -11.04 -2.55
CA GLU A 250 16.50 -10.52 -1.62
C GLU A 250 16.67 -9.01 -1.33
N GLY A 251 16.67 -8.57 -0.08
CA GLY A 251 16.74 -7.14 0.27
C GLY A 251 15.54 -6.36 -0.24
N ALA A 252 14.34 -6.94 -0.14
CA ALA A 252 13.11 -6.40 -0.69
C ALA A 252 12.79 -4.99 -0.17
N VAL A 253 12.40 -4.06 -1.05
CA VAL A 253 11.75 -2.81 -0.66
C VAL A 253 10.25 -3.02 -0.84
N TRP A 254 9.57 -3.59 0.16
CA TRP A 254 8.21 -4.11 0.03
C TRP A 254 7.17 -3.50 0.98
N GLY A 255 7.60 -2.72 1.96
CA GLY A 255 6.72 -2.02 2.89
C GLY A 255 5.63 -1.23 2.15
N THR A 256 4.35 -1.46 2.51
CA THR A 256 3.20 -1.01 1.72
C THR A 256 3.09 0.51 1.56
N ALA A 257 3.59 1.29 2.51
CA ALA A 257 3.56 2.74 2.42
C ALA A 257 4.59 3.33 1.44
N GLY A 258 5.56 2.52 1.00
CA GLY A 258 6.56 2.90 0.02
C GLY A 258 7.55 3.96 0.52
N PRO A 259 8.30 4.60 -0.39
CA PRO A 259 9.30 5.58 -0.02
C PRO A 259 8.71 6.76 0.76
N VAL A 260 9.34 7.10 1.87
CA VAL A 260 9.04 8.31 2.66
C VAL A 260 9.96 9.43 2.19
N THR A 261 9.40 10.59 1.91
CA THR A 261 10.18 11.71 1.36
C THR A 261 10.19 12.89 2.33
N SER A 262 11.37 13.36 2.68
CA SER A 262 11.55 14.58 3.46
C SER A 262 11.38 15.84 2.60
N PRO A 263 11.19 17.03 3.22
CA PRO A 263 10.99 18.27 2.48
C PRO A 263 12.13 18.68 1.55
N ASP A 264 13.35 18.23 1.79
CA ASP A 264 14.52 18.47 0.93
C ASP A 264 14.62 17.49 -0.25
N GLY A 265 13.71 16.53 -0.35
CA GLY A 265 13.64 15.54 -1.41
C GLY A 265 14.42 14.26 -1.14
N THR A 266 15.06 14.13 0.01
CA THR A 266 15.68 12.85 0.42
C THR A 266 14.59 11.81 0.62
N MET A 267 14.78 10.61 0.06
CA MET A 267 13.89 9.48 0.22
C MET A 267 14.48 8.46 1.19
N TYR A 268 13.65 7.98 2.10
CA TYR A 268 13.98 6.88 3.00
C TYR A 268 13.19 5.66 2.59
N VAL A 269 13.86 4.53 2.45
CA VAL A 269 13.25 3.22 2.18
C VAL A 269 13.74 2.22 3.20
N SER A 270 12.82 1.40 3.70
CA SER A 270 13.17 0.23 4.51
C SER A 270 13.46 -0.93 3.58
N VAL A 271 14.52 -1.65 3.87
CA VAL A 271 14.99 -2.82 3.14
C VAL A 271 14.81 -4.03 4.04
N GLY A 272 14.23 -5.10 3.50
CA GLY A 272 14.03 -6.36 4.19
C GLY A 272 15.27 -7.23 4.22
N ASN A 273 15.09 -8.46 4.68
CA ASN A 273 16.14 -9.45 4.81
C ASN A 273 16.83 -9.74 3.47
N GLY A 274 18.13 -10.00 3.54
CA GLY A 274 18.98 -10.40 2.43
C GLY A 274 19.56 -11.80 2.61
N GLU A 275 20.34 -12.26 1.64
CA GLU A 275 20.98 -13.57 1.70
C GLU A 275 22.21 -13.61 2.61
N GLU A 276 22.83 -12.45 2.90
CA GLU A 276 24.08 -12.40 3.66
C GLU A 276 23.80 -12.58 5.17
N THR A 277 24.43 -13.57 5.76
CA THR A 277 24.30 -13.90 7.19
C THR A 277 25.63 -13.89 7.93
N SER A 278 26.70 -13.44 7.27
CA SER A 278 28.04 -13.33 7.84
C SER A 278 28.29 -11.95 8.46
N SER A 279 29.53 -11.53 8.51
CA SER A 279 29.93 -10.22 9.05
C SER A 279 30.05 -9.12 8.00
N HIS A 280 29.79 -9.42 6.73
CA HIS A 280 29.88 -8.46 5.64
C HIS A 280 28.52 -7.82 5.37
N PHE A 281 28.29 -6.63 5.90
CA PHE A 281 27.03 -5.91 5.72
C PHE A 281 26.79 -5.56 4.24
N ASP A 282 25.60 -5.92 3.74
CA ASP A 282 25.21 -5.83 2.33
C ASP A 282 24.01 -4.89 2.08
N ASP A 283 23.73 -3.98 3.02
CA ASP A 283 22.62 -3.02 3.03
C ASP A 283 21.21 -3.67 3.17
N SER A 284 21.09 -4.97 3.45
CA SER A 284 19.83 -5.60 3.85
C SER A 284 19.44 -5.23 5.29
N ASP A 285 18.20 -5.51 5.68
CA ASP A 285 17.66 -5.16 7.01
C ASP A 285 18.04 -3.75 7.45
N SER A 286 17.72 -2.76 6.61
CA SER A 286 18.22 -1.41 6.77
C SER A 286 17.18 -0.33 6.48
N VAL A 287 17.44 0.88 6.96
CA VAL A 287 16.87 2.12 6.43
C VAL A 287 17.92 2.76 5.53
N THR A 288 17.61 2.91 4.26
CA THR A 288 18.50 3.52 3.27
C THR A 288 17.99 4.90 2.87
N ALA A 289 18.84 5.91 2.94
CA ALA A 289 18.60 7.27 2.44
C ALA A 289 19.11 7.40 1.00
N LEU A 290 18.22 7.86 0.11
CA LEU A 290 18.48 8.07 -1.32
C LEU A 290 18.27 9.54 -1.69
N SER A 291 19.20 10.08 -2.49
CA SER A 291 18.97 11.39 -3.14
C SER A 291 17.85 11.28 -4.20
N PRO A 292 17.33 12.41 -4.70
CA PRO A 292 16.38 12.39 -5.83
C PRO A 292 16.91 11.70 -7.10
N GLU A 293 18.23 11.59 -7.25
CA GLU A 293 18.91 10.86 -8.34
C GLU A 293 19.13 9.39 -8.03
N LEU A 294 18.58 8.90 -6.88
CA LEU A 294 18.73 7.53 -6.38
C LEU A 294 20.18 7.14 -6.04
N HIS A 295 21.00 8.12 -5.66
CA HIS A 295 22.30 7.81 -5.05
C HIS A 295 22.10 7.57 -3.56
N ARG A 296 22.65 6.48 -3.03
CA ARG A 296 22.64 6.21 -1.59
C ARG A 296 23.47 7.28 -0.87
N THR A 297 22.85 8.03 0.02
CA THR A 297 23.47 9.10 0.82
C THR A 297 23.74 8.69 2.25
N GLY A 298 23.03 7.66 2.74
CA GLY A 298 23.22 7.11 4.07
C GLY A 298 22.52 5.76 4.23
N VAL A 299 22.86 5.03 5.28
CA VAL A 299 22.24 3.78 5.67
C VAL A 299 22.28 3.64 7.18
N PHE A 300 21.24 3.09 7.76
CA PHE A 300 21.18 2.55 9.12
C PHE A 300 20.84 1.06 9.04
N ALA A 301 21.48 0.25 9.87
CA ALA A 301 21.04 -1.13 10.13
C ALA A 301 21.23 -1.45 11.62
N PRO A 302 20.37 -2.31 12.20
CA PRO A 302 20.60 -2.82 13.55
C PRO A 302 21.86 -3.70 13.58
N THR A 303 22.48 -3.82 14.72
CA THR A 303 23.64 -4.74 14.89
C THR A 303 23.24 -6.21 14.73
N THR A 304 21.95 -6.48 14.72
CA THR A 304 21.35 -7.81 14.55
C THR A 304 21.07 -8.19 13.09
N TRP A 305 21.33 -7.30 12.11
CA TRP A 305 20.96 -7.46 10.70
C TRP A 305 21.27 -8.85 10.11
N ALA A 306 22.43 -9.44 10.45
CA ALA A 306 22.81 -10.77 9.94
C ALA A 306 21.99 -11.91 10.59
N ASP A 307 21.59 -11.74 11.84
CA ASP A 307 20.67 -12.65 12.53
C ASP A 307 19.23 -12.43 12.03
N ASP A 308 18.86 -11.20 11.70
CA ASP A 308 17.57 -10.85 11.12
C ASP A 308 17.42 -11.50 9.74
N ASN A 309 18.42 -11.39 8.87
CA ASN A 309 18.50 -12.11 7.59
C ASN A 309 18.35 -13.63 7.76
N ALA A 310 19.03 -14.21 8.76
CA ALA A 310 19.02 -15.67 8.98
C ALA A 310 17.66 -16.21 9.46
N HIS A 311 16.79 -15.35 10.00
CA HIS A 311 15.52 -15.75 10.63
C HIS A 311 14.28 -15.11 10.03
N ASP A 312 14.39 -14.45 8.86
CA ASP A 312 13.29 -13.73 8.19
C ASP A 312 12.65 -12.68 9.12
N LEU A 313 13.49 -11.86 9.78
CA LEU A 313 13.05 -10.82 10.71
C LEU A 313 13.16 -9.42 10.09
N ASP A 314 12.61 -9.26 8.87
CA ASP A 314 12.65 -8.03 8.09
C ASP A 314 12.49 -6.75 8.90
N LEU A 315 13.46 -5.86 8.85
CA LEU A 315 13.27 -4.45 9.20
C LEU A 315 12.34 -3.78 8.17
N GLY A 316 12.41 -4.20 6.90
CA GLY A 316 11.62 -3.69 5.79
C GLY A 316 10.14 -4.08 5.77
N SER A 317 9.60 -4.69 6.82
CA SER A 317 8.16 -4.99 6.92
C SER A 317 7.27 -3.76 7.16
N THR A 318 7.88 -2.63 7.54
CA THR A 318 7.26 -1.32 7.68
C THR A 318 7.93 -0.29 6.75
N GLN A 319 7.78 0.99 7.04
CA GLN A 319 8.58 2.07 6.47
C GLN A 319 8.94 3.08 7.58
N PRO A 320 10.03 3.87 7.41
CA PRO A 320 10.43 4.82 8.42
C PRO A 320 9.35 5.86 8.70
N ALA A 321 8.97 6.03 9.94
CA ALA A 321 8.09 7.11 10.38
C ALA A 321 8.91 8.39 10.55
N LEU A 322 8.76 9.35 9.62
CA LEU A 322 9.47 10.63 9.67
C LEU A 322 8.82 11.57 10.69
N LEU A 323 9.59 11.95 11.69
CA LEU A 323 9.16 12.83 12.78
C LEU A 323 9.47 14.31 12.44
N PRO A 324 8.70 15.26 13.01
CA PRO A 324 8.91 16.69 12.74
C PRO A 324 10.26 17.25 13.18
N ASP A 325 10.93 16.60 14.12
CA ASP A 325 12.25 16.98 14.61
C ASP A 325 13.42 16.40 13.79
N GLY A 326 13.11 15.73 12.68
CA GLY A 326 14.09 15.12 11.81
C GLY A 326 14.60 13.75 12.25
N MET A 327 13.93 13.13 13.22
CA MET A 327 14.19 11.74 13.56
C MET A 327 13.34 10.81 12.67
N LEU A 328 13.79 9.57 12.53
CA LEU A 328 13.05 8.45 11.95
C LEU A 328 12.81 7.42 13.06
N LEU A 329 11.59 6.93 13.19
CA LEU A 329 11.31 5.70 13.93
C LEU A 329 11.14 4.58 12.91
N GLU A 330 11.86 3.48 13.10
CA GLU A 330 11.74 2.26 12.31
C GLU A 330 11.53 1.07 13.23
N ASP A 331 10.59 0.21 12.89
CA ASP A 331 10.31 -1.07 13.55
C ASP A 331 10.17 -2.15 12.47
N GLY A 332 10.15 -3.40 12.84
CA GLY A 332 10.05 -4.50 11.90
C GLY A 332 9.61 -5.80 12.56
N LYS A 333 9.86 -6.92 11.89
CA LYS A 333 9.45 -8.25 12.36
C LYS A 333 10.13 -8.66 13.68
N ARG A 334 11.33 -8.13 13.98
CA ARG A 334 12.01 -8.42 15.26
C ARG A 334 11.26 -7.83 16.46
N GLY A 335 10.50 -6.75 16.26
CA GLY A 335 9.76 -6.08 17.31
C GLY A 335 10.57 -5.10 18.14
N THR A 336 11.77 -4.76 17.70
CA THR A 336 12.63 -3.72 18.27
C THR A 336 12.54 -2.47 17.40
N ALA A 337 12.01 -1.38 17.95
CA ALA A 337 11.98 -0.10 17.30
C ALA A 337 13.30 0.66 17.48
N TYR A 338 13.74 1.35 16.45
CA TYR A 338 14.96 2.14 16.39
C TYR A 338 14.65 3.60 16.08
N LEU A 339 15.20 4.52 16.88
CA LEU A 339 15.14 5.95 16.60
C LEU A 339 16.47 6.38 15.98
N VAL A 340 16.41 6.95 14.78
CA VAL A 340 17.57 7.25 13.95
C VAL A 340 17.53 8.72 13.53
N ASP A 341 18.69 9.40 13.50
CA ASP A 341 18.80 10.75 12.96
C ASP A 341 18.73 10.70 11.42
N SER A 342 17.71 11.31 10.83
CA SER A 342 17.51 11.29 9.38
C SER A 342 18.64 11.96 8.59
N ALA A 343 19.34 12.92 9.17
CA ALA A 343 20.48 13.58 8.56
C ALA A 343 21.76 12.74 8.64
N HIS A 344 21.86 11.83 9.62
CA HIS A 344 23.04 11.00 9.87
C HIS A 344 22.64 9.60 10.34
N LEU A 345 22.30 8.73 9.40
CA LEU A 345 21.79 7.38 9.71
C LEU A 345 22.79 6.49 10.49
N GLY A 346 24.09 6.80 10.46
CA GLY A 346 25.10 6.25 11.37
C GLY A 346 25.61 4.84 11.05
N GLY A 347 25.14 4.19 9.98
CA GLY A 347 25.57 2.83 9.61
C GLY A 347 25.05 1.76 10.54
N VAL A 348 25.75 0.64 10.65
CA VAL A 348 25.35 -0.48 11.52
C VAL A 348 25.49 -0.06 12.99
N GLY A 349 24.39 -0.15 13.74
CA GLY A 349 24.32 0.25 15.16
C GLY A 349 24.30 1.75 15.39
N GLY A 350 23.95 2.55 14.36
CA GLY A 350 23.93 4.02 14.44
C GLY A 350 22.67 4.64 15.05
N GLN A 351 21.78 3.87 15.65
CA GLN A 351 20.55 4.39 16.28
C GLN A 351 20.85 5.28 17.48
N VAL A 352 20.04 6.32 17.65
CA VAL A 352 20.06 7.22 18.83
C VAL A 352 19.44 6.53 20.04
N ALA A 353 18.37 5.73 19.80
CA ALA A 353 17.72 4.93 20.84
C ALA A 353 17.10 3.68 20.22
N GLN A 354 16.87 2.66 21.05
CA GLN A 354 16.09 1.48 20.69
C GLN A 354 15.26 0.99 21.89
N ALA A 355 14.15 0.34 21.61
CA ALA A 355 13.32 -0.32 22.62
C ALA A 355 12.45 -1.41 21.97
N ASP A 356 12.08 -2.42 22.77
CA ASP A 356 11.12 -3.41 22.33
C ASP A 356 9.72 -2.77 22.27
N VAL A 357 9.10 -2.83 21.10
CA VAL A 357 7.76 -2.33 20.82
C VAL A 357 6.86 -3.48 20.40
N CYS A 358 6.93 -3.94 19.18
CA CYS A 358 6.16 -5.08 18.68
C CYS A 358 6.65 -5.50 17.30
N GLU A 359 6.41 -6.74 16.93
CA GLU A 359 6.46 -7.18 15.55
C GLU A 359 5.50 -6.34 14.70
N ALA A 360 6.02 -5.55 13.77
CA ALA A 360 5.26 -4.53 13.04
C ALA A 360 5.22 -4.80 11.54
N TYR A 361 4.09 -4.45 10.91
CA TYR A 361 3.88 -4.55 9.46
C TYR A 361 3.01 -3.41 8.95
N GLY A 362 3.26 -2.96 7.72
CA GLY A 362 2.45 -1.95 7.06
C GLY A 362 2.90 -0.53 7.38
N GLY A 363 1.97 0.43 7.36
CA GLY A 363 2.28 1.85 7.54
C GLY A 363 1.91 2.39 8.92
N ALA A 364 2.81 3.15 9.52
CA ALA A 364 2.53 3.91 10.73
C ALA A 364 1.83 5.25 10.43
N ALA A 365 1.24 5.89 11.46
CA ALA A 365 0.79 7.28 11.39
C ALA A 365 1.52 8.14 12.43
N VAL A 366 1.82 9.40 12.08
CA VAL A 366 2.67 10.27 12.89
C VAL A 366 1.95 11.57 13.24
N GLN A 367 1.91 11.89 14.54
CA GLN A 367 1.43 13.20 15.00
C GLN A 367 2.33 13.75 16.11
N GLY A 368 3.11 14.77 15.80
CA GLY A 368 4.09 15.33 16.72
C GLY A 368 5.18 14.30 17.06
N THR A 369 5.34 13.97 18.33
CA THR A 369 6.27 12.93 18.80
C THR A 369 5.63 11.56 18.96
N ILE A 370 4.37 11.41 18.61
CA ILE A 370 3.66 10.12 18.72
C ILE A 370 3.60 9.44 17.38
N VAL A 371 4.07 8.19 17.35
CA VAL A 371 3.93 7.26 16.22
C VAL A 371 2.93 6.18 16.62
N TYR A 372 1.95 5.96 15.77
CA TYR A 372 0.97 4.87 15.93
C TYR A 372 1.41 3.71 15.05
N GLU A 373 1.92 2.67 15.71
CA GLU A 373 2.57 1.52 15.05
C GLU A 373 1.63 0.32 14.97
N PRO A 374 1.37 -0.25 13.78
CA PRO A 374 0.52 -1.43 13.62
C PRO A 374 1.28 -2.70 14.00
N CYS A 375 0.90 -3.30 15.12
CA CYS A 375 1.53 -4.51 15.64
C CYS A 375 0.80 -5.78 15.16
N ALA A 376 1.54 -6.78 14.71
CA ALA A 376 0.99 -8.08 14.30
C ALA A 376 0.32 -8.82 15.45
N GLN A 377 0.83 -8.60 16.66
CA GLN A 377 0.25 -9.12 17.88
C GLN A 377 0.16 -8.00 18.92
N GLY A 378 -0.98 -7.95 19.62
CA GLY A 378 -1.20 -6.93 20.64
C GLY A 378 -1.81 -5.63 20.13
N GLY A 379 -2.18 -5.56 18.85
CA GLY A 379 -2.90 -4.45 18.24
C GLY A 379 -2.05 -3.19 18.04
N LEU A 380 -2.70 -2.04 17.85
CA LEU A 380 -2.02 -0.77 17.63
C LEU A 380 -1.24 -0.31 18.87
N ALA A 381 0.00 0.16 18.68
CA ALA A 381 0.78 0.77 19.75
C ALA A 381 0.95 2.28 19.50
N ALA A 382 0.75 3.11 20.53
CA ALA A 382 1.17 4.50 20.50
C ALA A 382 2.56 4.64 21.12
N VAL A 383 3.53 5.01 20.32
CA VAL A 383 4.94 5.13 20.68
C VAL A 383 5.32 6.61 20.79
N ASP A 384 5.76 7.05 21.95
CA ASP A 384 6.25 8.41 22.17
C ASP A 384 7.76 8.46 22.04
N THR A 385 8.23 9.37 21.19
CA THR A 385 9.65 9.59 20.89
C THR A 385 10.22 10.85 21.55
N ALA A 386 9.45 11.53 22.40
CA ALA A 386 9.85 12.78 23.02
C ALA A 386 11.18 12.65 23.79
N GLY A 387 12.09 13.62 23.55
CA GLY A 387 13.44 13.65 24.14
C GLY A 387 14.33 12.52 23.65
N HIS A 388 14.10 12.06 22.43
CA HIS A 388 14.86 11.00 21.74
C HIS A 388 14.89 9.69 22.54
N LYS A 389 13.72 9.31 23.08
CA LYS A 389 13.49 8.06 23.80
C LYS A 389 12.27 7.38 23.22
N ILE A 390 12.27 6.07 23.19
CA ILE A 390 11.13 5.27 22.73
C ILE A 390 10.36 4.77 23.94
N ARG A 391 9.04 5.07 23.99
CA ARG A 391 8.17 4.62 25.07
C ARG A 391 6.79 4.30 24.53
N VAL A 392 6.32 3.08 24.76
CA VAL A 392 4.92 2.72 24.49
C VAL A 392 4.03 3.42 25.53
N ARG A 393 3.16 4.31 25.06
CA ARG A 393 2.15 5.03 25.88
C ARG A 393 0.96 4.16 26.20
N TRP A 394 0.46 3.47 25.18
CA TRP A 394 -0.70 2.59 25.29
C TRP A 394 -0.71 1.59 24.12
N ARG A 395 -1.54 0.55 24.29
CA ARG A 395 -1.88 -0.40 23.23
C ARG A 395 -3.38 -0.41 23.00
N GLY A 396 -3.80 -0.52 21.75
CA GLY A 396 -5.20 -0.69 21.35
C GLY A 396 -5.67 -2.15 21.47
N PRO A 397 -6.88 -2.44 20.96
CA PRO A 397 -7.38 -3.81 20.87
C PRO A 397 -6.43 -4.71 20.08
N SER A 398 -6.26 -5.95 20.54
CA SER A 398 -5.29 -6.89 19.93
C SER A 398 -5.52 -7.21 18.46
N GLN A 399 -6.76 -7.05 17.98
CA GLN A 399 -7.15 -7.27 16.61
C GLN A 399 -6.96 -6.03 15.70
N ALA A 400 -6.71 -4.85 16.27
CA ALA A 400 -6.54 -3.61 15.54
C ALA A 400 -5.12 -3.53 14.93
N GLN A 401 -4.89 -4.22 13.82
CA GLN A 401 -3.58 -4.52 13.23
C GLN A 401 -3.34 -3.85 11.87
N GLY A 402 -4.35 -3.20 11.29
CA GLY A 402 -4.21 -2.46 10.02
C GLY A 402 -3.41 -1.18 10.20
N SER A 403 -2.97 -0.61 9.07
CA SER A 403 -2.25 0.67 9.06
C SER A 403 -3.15 1.82 9.53
N PRO A 404 -2.78 2.55 10.58
CA PRO A 404 -3.65 3.55 11.21
C PRO A 404 -3.75 4.86 10.41
N VAL A 405 -4.80 5.61 10.70
CA VAL A 405 -5.00 6.99 10.24
C VAL A 405 -5.49 7.84 11.41
N ILE A 406 -5.05 9.09 11.48
CA ILE A 406 -5.41 10.05 12.51
C ILE A 406 -6.41 11.06 11.95
N GLY A 407 -7.57 11.23 12.56
CA GLY A 407 -8.55 12.20 12.13
C GLY A 407 -9.65 12.45 13.17
N GLY A 408 -10.21 13.67 13.19
CA GLY A 408 -11.32 14.02 14.08
C GLY A 408 -11.03 13.91 15.59
N GLY A 409 -9.75 13.85 16.00
CA GLY A 409 -9.34 13.61 17.39
C GLY A 409 -9.40 12.15 17.81
N ALA A 410 -9.36 11.23 16.84
CA ALA A 410 -9.30 9.79 17.03
C ALA A 410 -8.16 9.16 16.21
N VAL A 411 -7.79 7.94 16.57
CA VAL A 411 -6.99 7.04 15.72
C VAL A 411 -7.90 5.98 15.16
N TRP A 412 -7.85 5.81 13.86
CA TRP A 412 -8.66 4.88 13.10
C TRP A 412 -7.79 3.73 12.63
N VAL A 413 -8.23 2.50 12.88
CA VAL A 413 -7.47 1.31 12.54
C VAL A 413 -8.42 0.16 12.22
N THR A 414 -7.99 -0.75 11.35
CA THR A 414 -8.78 -1.93 10.97
C THR A 414 -8.26 -3.20 11.65
N ASP A 415 -9.20 -4.09 11.95
CA ASP A 415 -8.94 -5.52 12.02
C ASP A 415 -9.16 -6.07 10.60
N TYR A 416 -8.08 -6.30 9.86
CA TYR A 416 -8.22 -6.77 8.48
C TYR A 416 -8.65 -8.25 8.41
N GLN A 417 -8.42 -9.04 9.46
CA GLN A 417 -8.84 -10.45 9.53
C GLN A 417 -10.33 -10.57 9.86
N GLY A 418 -10.81 -9.82 10.86
CA GLY A 418 -12.20 -9.84 11.30
C GLY A 418 -13.10 -8.82 10.58
N GLY A 419 -12.56 -7.98 9.71
CA GLY A 419 -13.33 -6.99 8.95
C GLY A 419 -13.99 -5.94 9.83
N THR A 420 -13.28 -5.40 10.82
CA THR A 420 -13.80 -4.38 11.76
C THR A 420 -12.99 -3.09 11.64
N LEU A 421 -13.69 -1.96 11.63
CA LEU A 421 -13.10 -0.63 11.80
C LEU A 421 -13.24 -0.21 13.25
N TYR A 422 -12.16 0.25 13.87
CA TYR A 422 -12.12 0.80 15.23
C TYR A 422 -11.87 2.31 15.22
N GLU A 423 -12.59 3.03 16.08
CA GLU A 423 -12.28 4.37 16.54
C GLU A 423 -11.61 4.27 17.92
N LEU A 424 -10.37 4.73 18.02
CA LEU A 424 -9.62 4.70 19.26
C LEU A 424 -9.38 6.12 19.80
N ASP A 425 -9.44 6.26 21.12
CA ASP A 425 -9.00 7.47 21.80
C ASP A 425 -7.49 7.69 21.64
N GLN A 426 -7.09 8.82 21.08
CA GLN A 426 -5.68 9.14 20.82
C GLN A 426 -4.80 9.12 22.08
N THR A 427 -5.37 9.42 23.25
CA THR A 427 -4.64 9.56 24.51
C THR A 427 -4.47 8.24 25.24
N THR A 428 -5.49 7.38 25.16
CA THR A 428 -5.59 6.18 26.00
C THR A 428 -5.59 4.86 25.22
N GLY A 429 -5.83 4.91 23.89
CA GLY A 429 -6.01 3.72 23.05
C GLY A 429 -7.33 2.98 23.28
N ALA A 430 -8.20 3.50 24.15
CA ALA A 430 -9.49 2.87 24.41
C ALA A 430 -10.39 2.96 23.18
N THR A 431 -11.09 1.89 22.87
CA THR A 431 -12.11 1.88 21.80
C THR A 431 -13.26 2.81 22.19
N ARG A 432 -13.51 3.82 21.35
CA ARG A 432 -14.67 4.72 21.48
C ARG A 432 -15.88 4.16 20.75
N ASP A 433 -15.65 3.63 19.53
CA ASP A 433 -16.66 2.97 18.71
C ASP A 433 -16.01 1.92 17.80
N SER A 434 -16.83 1.03 17.23
CA SER A 434 -16.37 0.04 16.26
C SER A 434 -17.50 -0.37 15.33
N LEU A 435 -17.15 -0.66 14.08
CA LEU A 435 -18.09 -1.07 13.04
C LEU A 435 -17.64 -2.35 12.34
N GLY A 436 -18.45 -3.40 12.39
CA GLY A 436 -18.28 -4.58 11.55
C GLY A 436 -18.54 -4.24 10.08
N LEU A 437 -17.52 -4.37 9.25
CA LEU A 437 -17.61 -4.03 7.84
C LEU A 437 -18.23 -5.14 6.99
N HIS A 438 -18.38 -6.35 7.52
CA HIS A 438 -18.94 -7.52 6.83
C HIS A 438 -18.33 -7.75 5.43
N THR A 439 -17.04 -7.59 5.31
CA THR A 439 -16.23 -7.83 4.12
C THR A 439 -14.81 -8.20 4.52
N THR A 440 -14.10 -8.91 3.66
CA THR A 440 -12.68 -9.21 3.86
C THR A 440 -11.84 -8.01 3.43
N LEU A 441 -10.90 -7.63 4.25
CA LEU A 441 -9.93 -6.58 3.96
C LEU A 441 -8.59 -7.20 3.53
N PRO A 442 -7.83 -6.55 2.65
CA PRO A 442 -6.49 -7.01 2.33
C PRO A 442 -5.54 -6.84 3.53
N HIS A 443 -4.47 -7.64 3.56
CA HIS A 443 -3.40 -7.46 4.53
C HIS A 443 -2.85 -6.02 4.49
N PHE A 444 -2.57 -5.46 5.66
CA PHE A 444 -2.04 -4.10 5.83
C PHE A 444 -2.99 -3.01 5.33
N SER A 445 -4.30 -3.30 5.31
CA SER A 445 -5.29 -2.34 4.85
C SER A 445 -5.17 -1.01 5.59
N SER A 446 -5.31 0.06 4.85
CA SER A 446 -5.37 1.42 5.36
C SER A 446 -6.57 2.14 4.73
N MET A 447 -6.88 3.32 5.24
CA MET A 447 -8.00 4.12 4.76
C MET A 447 -7.56 5.52 4.39
N SER A 448 -8.31 6.15 3.51
CA SER A 448 -8.25 7.58 3.28
C SER A 448 -9.48 8.28 3.87
N MET A 449 -9.32 9.51 4.33
CA MET A 449 -10.38 10.23 5.05
C MET A 449 -10.57 11.66 4.52
N THR A 450 -11.82 12.10 4.46
CA THR A 450 -12.16 13.51 4.23
C THR A 450 -13.53 13.85 4.83
N GLY A 451 -13.65 15.04 5.44
CA GLY A 451 -14.88 15.43 6.14
C GLY A 451 -15.22 14.43 7.25
N SER A 452 -16.37 13.76 7.11
CA SER A 452 -16.87 12.73 8.03
C SER A 452 -16.93 11.34 7.39
N HIS A 453 -16.09 11.06 6.38
CA HIS A 453 -16.08 9.79 5.66
C HIS A 453 -14.67 9.20 5.57
N ALA A 454 -14.59 7.87 5.72
CA ALA A 454 -13.42 7.05 5.40
C ALA A 454 -13.72 6.13 4.22
N PHE A 455 -12.68 5.81 3.44
CA PHE A 455 -12.75 4.95 2.25
C PHE A 455 -11.67 3.89 2.35
N LEU A 456 -12.07 2.63 2.24
CA LEU A 456 -11.19 1.47 2.39
C LEU A 456 -11.26 0.58 1.16
N GLY A 457 -10.11 0.06 0.75
CA GLY A 457 -10.04 -1.06 -0.18
C GLY A 457 -10.48 -2.36 0.50
N THR A 458 -11.16 -3.22 -0.25
CA THR A 458 -11.60 -4.55 0.18
C THR A 458 -11.22 -5.60 -0.87
N MET A 459 -11.36 -6.88 -0.53
CA MET A 459 -11.14 -7.97 -1.50
C MET A 459 -12.18 -7.98 -2.64
N GLU A 460 -13.22 -7.14 -2.57
CA GLU A 460 -14.30 -7.06 -3.57
C GLU A 460 -14.46 -5.65 -4.17
N GLY A 461 -13.62 -4.68 -3.78
CA GLY A 461 -13.71 -3.31 -4.27
C GLY A 461 -13.49 -2.26 -3.19
N VAL A 462 -14.42 -1.32 -3.01
CA VAL A 462 -14.28 -0.19 -2.06
C VAL A 462 -15.51 -0.07 -1.17
N ILE A 463 -15.28 0.23 0.12
CA ILE A 463 -16.33 0.58 1.09
C ILE A 463 -16.12 2.01 1.59
N ALA A 464 -17.20 2.75 1.75
CA ALA A 464 -17.22 4.04 2.44
C ALA A 464 -17.96 3.92 3.77
N VAL A 465 -17.35 4.50 4.82
CA VAL A 465 -17.90 4.58 6.17
C VAL A 465 -18.10 6.05 6.50
N GLY A 466 -19.31 6.39 6.96
CA GLY A 466 -19.66 7.71 7.49
C GLY A 466 -19.59 7.73 9.01
N GLY A 467 -19.48 8.95 9.57
CA GLY A 467 -19.39 9.17 11.01
C GLY A 467 -17.96 9.17 11.56
N VAL A 468 -16.96 9.11 10.67
CA VAL A 468 -15.52 9.13 11.05
C VAL A 468 -14.99 10.55 11.22
#